data_a9455fb30c26c39031fcec117ffb095e
#
_entry.id   a9455fb30c26c39031fcec117ffb095e
#
_cell.length_a   1.000
_cell.length_b   1.000
_cell.length_c   1.000
_cell.angle_alpha   90.00
_cell.angle_beta   90.00
_cell.angle_gamma   90.00
#
_symmetry.space_group_name_H-M   'P 1'
#
loop_
_entity.id
_entity.type
_entity.pdbx_description
1 polymer ?
#
loop_
_entity_poly.entity_id
_entity_poly.type
_entity_poly.pdbx_seq_one_letter_code
_entity_poly.pdbx_strand_id
1 'polypeptide(L)'
;MRLDLQHKEKNNIFIRHEPCPDCQKVGADTTGNNLARYSDNSAYCFACKYHEKGNDSMVVSIKKPKEVKFLQGEYKDLPKRKITNETCKKFQYQVGDKVHISNYFNKDLELQAQHIRYPNKDFKWIGNVKNILLYGQHLWRDGGKMVVVTEGEIDALSISQYVFQNRFPVVSIPSGAASAHSYIAANIEWLEQFDHVIFCFDNDKQGKEAAIKCSALLTPSKAKIATLPLKDASDMIQDGRAKE
;
A
#
# COMPACT_ATOMS: atom_id res chain seq x y z
N MET A 1 32.99 -0.33 -42.25
CA MET A 1 33.15 0.62 -41.17
C MET A 1 31.75 1.02 -40.70
N ARG A 2 31.19 0.33 -39.70
CA ARG A 2 29.89 0.60 -39.11
C ARG A 2 30.11 1.51 -37.89
N LEU A 3 29.58 2.72 -37.94
CA LEU A 3 29.54 3.64 -36.82
C LEU A 3 28.42 3.18 -35.86
N ASP A 4 28.79 2.62 -34.73
CA ASP A 4 27.89 2.37 -33.60
C ASP A 4 27.53 3.70 -32.96
N LEU A 5 26.36 4.21 -33.29
CA LEU A 5 25.70 5.30 -32.58
C LEU A 5 25.07 4.72 -31.30
N GLN A 6 25.84 4.67 -30.22
CA GLN A 6 25.28 4.45 -28.89
C GLN A 6 24.44 5.67 -28.51
N HIS A 7 23.12 5.60 -28.67
CA HIS A 7 22.19 6.50 -28.02
C HIS A 7 22.23 6.20 -26.51
N LYS A 8 23.01 6.99 -25.77
CA LYS A 8 22.82 7.12 -24.33
C LYS A 8 21.50 7.81 -24.09
N GLU A 9 20.49 7.05 -23.69
CA GLU A 9 19.27 7.63 -23.11
C GLU A 9 19.70 8.41 -21.86
N LYS A 10 19.64 9.73 -21.92
CA LYS A 10 19.82 10.60 -20.76
C LYS A 10 18.53 10.54 -19.95
N ASN A 11 18.49 9.73 -18.92
CA ASN A 11 17.38 9.71 -17.95
C ASN A 11 17.41 11.00 -17.12
N ASN A 12 16.67 11.99 -17.56
CA ASN A 12 16.50 13.25 -16.87
C ASN A 12 15.56 13.05 -15.67
N ILE A 13 16.06 13.24 -14.44
CA ILE A 13 15.31 12.97 -13.21
C ILE A 13 14.72 14.27 -12.69
N PHE A 14 13.42 14.28 -12.39
CA PHE A 14 12.74 15.39 -11.72
C PHE A 14 13.35 15.63 -10.31
N ILE A 15 13.66 16.91 -9.99
CA ILE A 15 14.23 17.28 -8.71
C ILE A 15 13.21 17.97 -7.81
N ARG A 16 12.55 19.03 -8.30
CA ARG A 16 11.60 19.83 -7.53
C ARG A 16 10.70 20.67 -8.42
N HIS A 17 9.64 21.18 -7.83
CA HIS A 17 8.87 22.28 -8.37
C HIS A 17 9.40 23.62 -7.86
N GLU A 18 9.28 24.66 -8.69
CA GLU A 18 9.63 26.04 -8.35
C GLU A 18 8.73 27.03 -9.12
N PRO A 19 8.73 28.33 -8.75
CA PRO A 19 7.92 29.32 -9.44
C PRO A 19 8.31 29.46 -10.91
N CYS A 20 7.32 29.52 -11.81
CA CYS A 20 7.55 29.75 -13.22
C CYS A 20 7.67 31.28 -13.50
N PRO A 21 8.77 31.78 -14.07
CA PRO A 21 8.97 33.20 -14.32
C PRO A 21 7.87 33.83 -15.19
N ASP A 22 7.42 33.11 -16.22
CA ASP A 22 6.42 33.65 -17.15
C ASP A 22 5.00 33.56 -16.58
N CYS A 23 4.66 32.48 -15.84
CA CYS A 23 3.39 32.41 -15.16
C CYS A 23 3.25 33.46 -14.04
N GLN A 24 4.35 33.78 -13.34
CA GLN A 24 4.35 34.82 -12.30
C GLN A 24 4.06 36.20 -12.88
N LYS A 25 4.62 36.54 -14.06
CA LYS A 25 4.39 37.84 -14.73
C LYS A 25 2.91 38.10 -15.01
N VAL A 26 2.14 37.05 -15.25
CA VAL A 26 0.69 37.15 -15.56
C VAL A 26 -0.20 36.71 -14.37
N GLY A 27 0.38 36.50 -13.18
CA GLY A 27 -0.36 36.10 -11.98
C GLY A 27 -0.93 34.70 -12.00
N ALA A 28 -0.48 33.82 -12.92
CA ALA A 28 -0.99 32.48 -13.12
C ALA A 28 -0.28 31.41 -12.27
N ASP A 29 0.79 31.75 -11.55
CA ASP A 29 1.51 30.86 -10.63
C ASP A 29 1.31 31.31 -9.18
N THR A 30 0.10 31.09 -8.68
CA THR A 30 -0.31 31.50 -7.33
C THR A 30 0.29 30.64 -6.22
N THR A 31 0.68 29.40 -6.54
CA THR A 31 1.25 28.44 -5.61
C THR A 31 2.78 28.35 -5.68
N GLY A 32 3.39 29.00 -6.68
CA GLY A 32 4.85 29.02 -6.87
C GLY A 32 5.45 27.67 -7.25
N ASN A 33 4.71 26.83 -7.96
CA ASN A 33 5.11 25.43 -8.24
C ASN A 33 4.85 24.98 -9.69
N ASN A 34 4.63 25.88 -10.63
CA ASN A 34 4.28 25.55 -12.01
C ASN A 34 5.48 25.08 -12.87
N LEU A 35 6.71 25.30 -12.42
CA LEU A 35 7.94 24.92 -13.14
C LEU A 35 8.56 23.66 -12.52
N ALA A 36 8.73 22.62 -13.31
CA ALA A 36 9.44 21.41 -12.91
C ALA A 36 10.93 21.53 -13.28
N ARG A 37 11.84 21.36 -12.31
CA ARG A 37 13.29 21.35 -12.48
C ARG A 37 13.83 19.93 -12.51
N TYR A 38 14.78 19.67 -13.42
CA TYR A 38 15.36 18.35 -13.66
C TYR A 38 16.86 18.29 -13.33
N SER A 39 17.42 17.08 -13.28
CA SER A 39 18.78 16.80 -12.82
C SER A 39 19.90 17.39 -13.70
N ASP A 40 19.63 17.68 -14.95
CA ASP A 40 20.54 18.38 -15.87
C ASP A 40 20.39 19.90 -15.81
N ASN A 41 19.69 20.41 -14.80
CA ASN A 41 19.31 21.81 -14.62
C ASN A 41 18.33 22.35 -15.67
N SER A 42 17.78 21.50 -16.53
CA SER A 42 16.67 21.90 -17.38
C SER A 42 15.40 22.14 -16.57
N ALA A 43 14.50 22.95 -17.10
CA ALA A 43 13.20 23.16 -16.47
C ALA A 43 12.09 23.25 -17.51
N TYR A 44 10.87 22.81 -17.11
CA TYR A 44 9.70 22.87 -17.95
C TYR A 44 8.45 23.25 -17.15
N CYS A 45 7.69 24.21 -17.65
CA CYS A 45 6.40 24.61 -17.11
C CYS A 45 5.27 23.95 -17.89
N PHE A 46 4.48 23.13 -17.23
CA PHE A 46 3.34 22.44 -17.88
C PHE A 46 2.17 23.38 -18.19
N ALA A 47 2.07 24.54 -17.50
CA ALA A 47 1.01 25.53 -17.71
C ALA A 47 1.26 26.41 -18.92
N CYS A 48 2.40 27.15 -18.99
CA CYS A 48 2.69 28.08 -20.07
C CYS A 48 3.70 27.58 -21.11
N LYS A 49 4.25 26.35 -20.89
CA LYS A 49 5.26 25.70 -21.73
C LYS A 49 6.61 26.41 -21.76
N TYR A 50 6.87 27.34 -20.84
CA TYR A 50 8.19 27.89 -20.62
C TYR A 50 9.18 26.77 -20.38
N HIS A 51 10.39 26.87 -20.96
CA HIS A 51 11.42 25.86 -20.76
C HIS A 51 12.82 26.50 -20.72
N GLU A 52 13.68 25.90 -19.89
CA GLU A 52 15.11 26.20 -19.81
C GLU A 52 15.89 24.98 -20.31
N LYS A 53 16.93 25.23 -21.11
CA LYS A 53 17.83 24.14 -21.55
C LYS A 53 18.77 23.74 -20.41
N GLY A 54 18.94 22.47 -20.19
CA GLY A 54 19.92 21.97 -19.23
C GLY A 54 21.36 22.16 -19.65
N ASN A 55 22.27 22.25 -18.69
CA ASN A 55 23.71 22.25 -18.89
C ASN A 55 24.29 20.88 -18.58
N ASP A 56 25.09 20.35 -19.48
CA ASP A 56 25.77 19.06 -19.35
C ASP A 56 26.80 18.98 -18.18
N SER A 57 27.02 20.08 -17.43
CA SER A 57 28.16 20.24 -16.53
C SER A 57 27.85 20.05 -15.04
N MET A 58 26.62 19.80 -14.62
CA MET A 58 26.32 19.48 -13.21
C MET A 58 26.00 18.01 -13.04
N VAL A 59 27.02 17.26 -12.64
CA VAL A 59 26.80 15.98 -11.95
C VAL A 59 26.18 16.34 -10.59
N VAL A 60 24.85 16.48 -10.55
CA VAL A 60 24.13 16.49 -9.28
C VAL A 60 24.43 15.13 -8.65
N SER A 61 25.14 15.13 -7.53
CA SER A 61 25.33 13.93 -6.73
C SER A 61 23.94 13.47 -6.31
N ILE A 62 23.38 12.53 -7.06
CA ILE A 62 22.14 11.84 -6.68
C ILE A 62 22.50 11.18 -5.36
N LYS A 63 21.97 11.71 -4.24
CA LYS A 63 22.02 10.98 -2.97
C LYS A 63 21.36 9.65 -3.28
N LYS A 64 22.18 8.58 -3.37
CA LYS A 64 21.65 7.22 -3.49
C LYS A 64 20.52 7.09 -2.48
N PRO A 65 19.35 6.54 -2.85
CA PRO A 65 18.30 6.29 -1.88
C PRO A 65 18.95 5.63 -0.67
N LYS A 66 18.69 6.13 0.53
CA LYS A 66 19.22 5.50 1.74
C LYS A 66 18.77 4.05 1.70
N GLU A 67 19.72 3.13 1.73
CA GLU A 67 19.43 1.71 1.74
C GLU A 67 18.51 1.43 2.94
N VAL A 68 17.31 0.96 2.63
CA VAL A 68 16.31 0.67 3.66
C VAL A 68 16.70 -0.65 4.29
N LYS A 69 17.05 -0.62 5.58
CA LYS A 69 17.30 -1.84 6.35
C LYS A 69 15.98 -2.36 6.90
N PHE A 70 15.46 -3.40 6.27
CA PHE A 70 14.30 -4.12 6.75
C PHE A 70 14.64 -4.96 7.98
N LEU A 71 13.71 -5.02 8.94
CA LEU A 71 13.82 -5.90 10.09
C LEU A 71 13.62 -7.36 9.66
N GLN A 72 14.27 -8.26 10.40
CA GLN A 72 14.10 -9.69 10.24
C GLN A 72 13.50 -10.26 11.53
N GLY A 73 12.55 -11.16 11.36
CA GLY A 73 11.92 -11.90 12.44
C GLY A 73 11.75 -13.36 12.07
N GLU A 74 11.15 -14.12 12.95
CA GLU A 74 10.84 -15.53 12.74
C GLU A 74 9.34 -15.73 12.57
N TYR A 75 8.96 -16.76 11.83
CA TYR A 75 7.57 -17.19 11.78
C TYR A 75 7.28 -18.03 13.02
N LYS A 76 6.32 -17.60 13.83
CA LYS A 76 5.93 -18.26 15.10
C LYS A 76 4.42 -18.32 15.24
N ASP A 77 3.94 -19.27 16.02
CA ASP A 77 2.57 -19.24 16.49
C ASP A 77 2.30 -17.96 17.28
N LEU A 78 1.09 -17.44 17.15
CA LEU A 78 0.57 -16.35 17.96
C LEU A 78 -0.51 -16.88 18.91
N PRO A 79 -0.15 -17.53 20.05
CA PRO A 79 -1.12 -18.27 20.87
C PRO A 79 -2.27 -17.39 21.39
N LYS A 80 -1.98 -16.15 21.77
CA LYS A 80 -3.01 -15.17 22.22
C LYS A 80 -4.02 -14.83 21.12
N ARG A 81 -3.63 -14.95 19.85
CA ARG A 81 -4.48 -14.70 18.68
C ARG A 81 -4.97 -15.98 18.02
N LYS A 82 -4.56 -17.14 18.55
CA LYS A 82 -4.85 -18.48 18.01
C LYS A 82 -4.41 -18.65 16.54
N ILE A 83 -3.39 -17.91 16.08
CA ILE A 83 -2.87 -17.98 14.71
C ILE A 83 -1.64 -18.87 14.69
N THR A 84 -1.60 -19.79 13.72
CA THR A 84 -0.50 -20.77 13.58
C THR A 84 0.70 -20.18 12.81
N ASN A 85 1.87 -20.76 13.06
CA ASN A 85 3.10 -20.49 12.30
C ASN A 85 2.89 -20.63 10.78
N GLU A 86 2.15 -21.66 10.35
CA GLU A 86 1.86 -21.85 8.92
C GLU A 86 1.16 -20.64 8.29
N THR A 87 0.14 -20.10 8.97
CA THR A 87 -0.55 -18.89 8.53
C THR A 87 0.38 -17.68 8.55
N CYS A 88 1.17 -17.52 9.63
CA CYS A 88 2.17 -16.45 9.71
C CYS A 88 3.19 -16.54 8.56
N LYS A 89 3.69 -17.73 8.25
CA LYS A 89 4.61 -17.96 7.14
C LYS A 89 3.97 -17.63 5.79
N LYS A 90 2.74 -18.08 5.56
CA LYS A 90 2.01 -17.78 4.33
C LYS A 90 1.89 -16.27 4.10
N PHE A 91 1.45 -15.53 5.10
CA PHE A 91 1.24 -14.07 5.02
C PHE A 91 2.52 -13.25 5.24
N GLN A 92 3.65 -13.90 5.42
CA GLN A 92 4.93 -13.27 5.75
C GLN A 92 4.84 -12.33 6.96
N TYR A 93 4.06 -12.75 7.97
CA TYR A 93 3.94 -12.10 9.25
C TYR A 93 4.98 -12.65 10.22
N GLN A 94 5.93 -11.83 10.64
CA GLN A 94 7.07 -12.23 11.43
C GLN A 94 6.99 -11.68 12.87
N VAL A 95 7.65 -12.38 13.78
CA VAL A 95 7.83 -11.94 15.18
C VAL A 95 9.32 -11.67 15.39
N GLY A 96 9.66 -10.41 15.63
CA GLY A 96 11.00 -9.97 15.99
C GLY A 96 11.16 -9.80 17.51
N ASP A 97 12.27 -9.18 17.93
CA ASP A 97 12.45 -8.83 19.35
C ASP A 97 11.45 -7.73 19.74
N LYS A 98 10.47 -8.13 20.57
CA LYS A 98 9.38 -7.26 21.07
C LYS A 98 8.59 -6.53 19.97
N VAL A 99 8.60 -7.02 18.73
CA VAL A 99 7.83 -6.43 17.63
C VAL A 99 7.17 -7.51 16.76
N HIS A 100 6.08 -7.13 16.11
CA HIS A 100 5.50 -7.89 15.01
C HIS A 100 5.74 -7.14 13.72
N ILE A 101 6.00 -7.86 12.64
CA ILE A 101 6.45 -7.34 11.35
C ILE A 101 5.51 -7.86 10.27
N SER A 102 4.79 -6.97 9.62
CA SER A 102 3.99 -7.27 8.43
C SER A 102 4.72 -6.79 7.19
N ASN A 103 5.03 -7.70 6.26
CA ASN A 103 5.73 -7.39 5.03
C ASN A 103 4.75 -6.96 3.92
N TYR A 104 5.04 -5.84 3.26
CA TYR A 104 4.26 -5.29 2.16
C TYR A 104 5.05 -5.25 0.88
N PHE A 105 4.42 -5.66 -0.21
CA PHE A 105 5.03 -5.82 -1.52
C PHE A 105 4.47 -4.81 -2.52
N ASN A 106 5.24 -4.53 -3.57
CA ASN A 106 4.79 -3.80 -4.74
C ASN A 106 4.20 -4.77 -5.79
N LYS A 107 3.78 -4.25 -6.94
CA LYS A 107 3.24 -5.05 -8.07
C LYS A 107 4.26 -6.02 -8.68
N ASP A 108 5.55 -5.75 -8.49
CA ASP A 108 6.66 -6.61 -8.98
C ASP A 108 7.02 -7.70 -7.96
N LEU A 109 6.26 -7.82 -6.87
CA LEU A 109 6.46 -8.74 -5.75
C LEU A 109 7.77 -8.50 -4.97
N GLU A 110 8.28 -7.28 -5.02
CA GLU A 110 9.43 -6.87 -4.23
C GLU A 110 8.98 -6.34 -2.87
N LEU A 111 9.73 -6.65 -1.82
CA LEU A 111 9.49 -6.12 -0.48
C LEU A 111 9.70 -4.60 -0.49
N GLN A 112 8.61 -3.86 -0.35
CA GLN A 112 8.58 -2.41 -0.50
C GLN A 112 8.55 -1.68 0.85
N ALA A 113 7.80 -2.22 1.81
CA ALA A 113 7.64 -1.65 3.14
C ALA A 113 7.36 -2.72 4.20
N GLN A 114 7.59 -2.35 5.45
CA GLN A 114 7.22 -3.15 6.61
C GLN A 114 6.37 -2.31 7.56
N HIS A 115 5.27 -2.86 8.04
CA HIS A 115 4.47 -2.30 9.11
C HIS A 115 4.85 -2.98 10.42
N ILE A 116 5.40 -2.22 11.35
CA ILE A 116 5.96 -2.71 12.61
C ILE A 116 5.00 -2.36 13.74
N ARG A 117 4.52 -3.39 14.44
CA ARG A 117 3.67 -3.25 15.61
C ARG A 117 4.48 -3.49 16.88
N TYR A 118 4.49 -2.51 17.78
CA TYR A 118 5.13 -2.57 19.10
C TYR A 118 4.16 -3.05 20.20
N PRO A 119 4.66 -3.53 21.35
CA PRO A 119 3.82 -4.03 22.46
C PRO A 119 2.85 -2.99 23.04
N ASN A 120 3.23 -1.71 23.02
CA ASN A 120 2.44 -0.56 23.48
C ASN A 120 1.34 -0.13 22.50
N LYS A 121 1.10 -0.93 21.44
CA LYS A 121 0.19 -0.63 20.32
C LYS A 121 0.62 0.54 19.44
N ASP A 122 1.89 0.96 19.52
CA ASP A 122 2.45 1.88 18.52
C ASP A 122 2.75 1.14 17.23
N PHE A 123 2.66 1.89 16.13
CA PHE A 123 2.96 1.38 14.79
C PHE A 123 3.97 2.27 14.10
N LYS A 124 4.87 1.66 13.33
CA LYS A 124 5.82 2.39 12.48
C LYS A 124 5.96 1.73 11.13
N TRP A 125 6.21 2.54 10.12
CA TRP A 125 6.56 2.08 8.79
C TRP A 125 8.08 2.13 8.57
N ILE A 126 8.61 1.09 7.93
CA ILE A 126 9.97 1.05 7.37
C ILE A 126 9.82 0.86 5.87
N GLY A 127 10.57 1.60 5.07
CA GLY A 127 10.50 1.53 3.60
C GLY A 127 9.55 2.54 3.00
N ASN A 128 9.14 2.30 1.76
CA ASN A 128 8.31 3.21 0.98
C ASN A 128 6.87 2.68 0.90
N VAL A 129 5.95 3.38 1.52
CA VAL A 129 4.51 3.03 1.52
C VAL A 129 3.74 3.46 0.28
N LYS A 130 4.43 4.09 -0.69
CA LYS A 130 3.82 4.43 -1.98
C LYS A 130 3.80 3.19 -2.86
N ASN A 131 2.69 2.98 -3.54
CA ASN A 131 2.51 1.87 -4.49
C ASN A 131 2.63 0.46 -3.88
N ILE A 132 2.36 0.32 -2.58
CA ILE A 132 2.23 -1.00 -1.95
C ILE A 132 0.87 -1.62 -2.28
N LEU A 133 0.87 -2.94 -2.42
CA LEU A 133 -0.35 -3.75 -2.50
C LEU A 133 -1.08 -3.76 -1.16
N LEU A 134 -2.34 -4.20 -1.15
CA LEU A 134 -3.02 -4.58 0.08
C LEU A 134 -2.23 -5.71 0.77
N TYR A 135 -2.26 -5.75 2.10
CA TYR A 135 -1.57 -6.82 2.83
C TYR A 135 -2.08 -8.19 2.43
N GLY A 136 -1.19 -9.08 2.07
CA GLY A 136 -1.55 -10.42 1.61
C GLY A 136 -2.00 -10.51 0.14
N GLN A 137 -2.17 -9.41 -0.59
CA GLN A 137 -2.63 -9.43 -1.99
C GLN A 137 -1.69 -10.23 -2.91
N HIS A 138 -0.38 -10.17 -2.66
CA HIS A 138 0.65 -10.91 -3.41
C HIS A 138 0.50 -12.44 -3.35
N LEU A 139 -0.34 -12.97 -2.48
CA LEU A 139 -0.57 -14.41 -2.30
C LEU A 139 -1.60 -14.98 -3.27
N TRP A 140 -2.36 -14.12 -3.93
CA TRP A 140 -3.55 -14.50 -4.64
C TRP A 140 -3.44 -14.14 -6.11
N ARG A 141 -3.93 -15.05 -6.95
CA ARG A 141 -4.11 -14.75 -8.38
C ARG A 141 -5.18 -13.66 -8.55
N ASP A 142 -5.15 -13.03 -9.69
CA ASP A 142 -6.15 -12.05 -10.07
C ASP A 142 -7.52 -12.69 -10.28
N GLY A 143 -8.55 -12.03 -9.75
CA GLY A 143 -9.94 -12.41 -9.92
C GLY A 143 -10.40 -13.68 -9.21
N GLY A 144 -11.68 -13.92 -9.27
CA GLY A 144 -12.34 -15.07 -8.66
C GLY A 144 -13.71 -14.75 -8.09
N LYS A 145 -14.30 -15.73 -7.38
CA LYS A 145 -15.64 -15.59 -6.83
C LYS A 145 -15.76 -14.52 -5.74
N MET A 146 -14.74 -14.43 -4.87
CA MET A 146 -14.77 -13.44 -3.80
C MET A 146 -13.38 -13.12 -3.26
N VAL A 147 -13.25 -11.93 -2.67
CA VAL A 147 -12.14 -11.53 -1.81
C VAL A 147 -12.69 -10.87 -0.54
N VAL A 148 -12.07 -11.15 0.61
CA VAL A 148 -12.39 -10.47 1.86
C VAL A 148 -11.33 -9.42 2.14
N VAL A 149 -11.75 -8.21 2.47
CA VAL A 149 -10.89 -7.08 2.83
C VAL A 149 -11.14 -6.74 4.29
N THR A 150 -10.11 -6.86 5.13
CA THR A 150 -10.17 -6.52 6.56
C THR A 150 -9.49 -5.18 6.84
N GLU A 151 -9.69 -4.66 8.06
CA GLU A 151 -9.03 -3.43 8.49
C GLU A 151 -7.58 -3.69 8.94
N GLY A 152 -7.33 -4.77 9.67
CA GLY A 152 -6.04 -5.12 10.24
C GLY A 152 -5.43 -6.41 9.68
N GLU A 153 -4.10 -6.50 9.72
CA GLU A 153 -3.36 -7.68 9.25
C GLU A 153 -3.74 -8.94 10.04
N ILE A 154 -3.90 -8.79 11.36
CA ILE A 154 -4.28 -9.92 12.24
C ILE A 154 -5.66 -10.45 11.90
N ASP A 155 -6.59 -9.58 11.50
CA ASP A 155 -7.93 -9.98 11.08
C ASP A 155 -7.89 -10.75 9.77
N ALA A 156 -7.02 -10.33 8.84
CA ALA A 156 -6.80 -11.07 7.60
C ALA A 156 -6.26 -12.48 7.87
N LEU A 157 -5.27 -12.61 8.76
CA LEU A 157 -4.75 -13.91 9.17
C LEU A 157 -5.83 -14.77 9.84
N SER A 158 -6.62 -14.17 10.71
CA SER A 158 -7.71 -14.83 11.45
C SER A 158 -8.76 -15.39 10.51
N ILE A 159 -9.30 -14.58 9.63
CA ILE A 159 -10.30 -15.02 8.62
C ILE A 159 -9.70 -16.05 7.69
N SER A 160 -8.49 -15.81 7.17
CA SER A 160 -7.85 -16.76 6.26
C SER A 160 -7.69 -18.14 6.87
N GLN A 161 -7.22 -18.22 8.12
CA GLN A 161 -6.99 -19.48 8.81
C GLN A 161 -8.29 -20.19 9.17
N TYR A 162 -9.22 -19.51 9.85
CA TYR A 162 -10.36 -20.15 10.50
C TYR A 162 -11.58 -20.28 9.61
N VAL A 163 -11.80 -19.31 8.71
CA VAL A 163 -12.95 -19.35 7.81
C VAL A 163 -12.60 -20.06 6.51
N PHE A 164 -11.42 -19.81 5.98
CA PHE A 164 -11.05 -20.26 4.64
C PHE A 164 -9.90 -21.28 4.60
N GLN A 165 -9.35 -21.71 5.73
CA GLN A 165 -8.26 -22.69 5.79
C GLN A 165 -7.08 -22.28 4.89
N ASN A 166 -6.80 -21.00 4.82
CA ASN A 166 -5.76 -20.40 3.98
C ASN A 166 -5.92 -20.63 2.47
N ARG A 167 -7.14 -20.85 1.96
CA ARG A 167 -7.37 -21.23 0.54
C ARG A 167 -8.01 -20.16 -0.32
N PHE A 168 -8.63 -19.15 0.27
CA PHE A 168 -9.36 -18.10 -0.45
C PHE A 168 -8.76 -16.72 -0.18
N PRO A 169 -8.94 -15.76 -1.12
CA PRO A 169 -8.39 -14.43 -1.01
C PRO A 169 -8.91 -13.68 0.23
N VAL A 170 -7.98 -13.35 1.12
CA VAL A 170 -8.17 -12.44 2.24
C VAL A 170 -7.00 -11.47 2.25
N VAL A 171 -7.31 -10.18 2.35
CA VAL A 171 -6.34 -9.09 2.37
C VAL A 171 -6.70 -8.08 3.45
N SER A 172 -5.76 -7.23 3.85
CA SER A 172 -6.12 -6.08 4.70
C SER A 172 -5.63 -4.76 4.12
N ILE A 173 -6.28 -3.67 4.54
CA ILE A 173 -5.80 -2.32 4.23
C ILE A 173 -4.54 -2.02 5.07
N PRO A 174 -3.58 -1.22 4.54
CA PRO A 174 -2.30 -1.00 5.22
C PRO A 174 -2.36 -0.15 6.49
N SER A 175 -3.29 0.78 6.63
CA SER A 175 -3.23 1.81 7.67
C SER A 175 -4.59 2.16 8.30
N GLY A 176 -5.43 1.17 8.57
CA GLY A 176 -6.71 1.33 9.27
C GLY A 176 -7.77 2.14 8.51
N ALA A 177 -8.94 2.27 9.11
CA ALA A 177 -10.16 2.81 8.51
C ALA A 177 -10.00 4.21 7.87
N ALA A 178 -9.23 5.11 8.49
CA ALA A 178 -9.09 6.49 8.02
C ALA A 178 -8.48 6.61 6.61
N SER A 179 -7.62 5.67 6.22
CA SER A 179 -6.95 5.64 4.92
C SER A 179 -7.54 4.59 3.94
N ALA A 180 -8.51 3.82 4.38
CA ALA A 180 -9.09 2.71 3.63
C ALA A 180 -9.51 3.10 2.21
N HIS A 181 -10.24 4.20 2.05
CA HIS A 181 -10.72 4.68 0.76
C HIS A 181 -9.58 4.86 -0.26
N SER A 182 -8.46 5.44 0.15
CA SER A 182 -7.31 5.69 -0.75
C SER A 182 -6.65 4.38 -1.19
N TYR A 183 -6.49 3.42 -0.28
CA TYR A 183 -5.90 2.11 -0.61
C TYR A 183 -6.82 1.25 -1.47
N ILE A 184 -8.13 1.28 -1.21
CA ILE A 184 -9.12 0.59 -2.06
C ILE A 184 -9.14 1.19 -3.46
N ALA A 185 -9.16 2.53 -3.58
CA ALA A 185 -9.11 3.21 -4.88
C ALA A 185 -7.83 2.87 -5.67
N ALA A 186 -6.67 2.80 -5.01
CA ALA A 186 -5.40 2.44 -5.64
C ALA A 186 -5.33 0.98 -6.12
N ASN A 187 -6.17 0.08 -5.56
CA ASN A 187 -6.23 -1.33 -5.91
C ASN A 187 -7.57 -1.72 -6.58
N ILE A 188 -8.32 -0.73 -7.06
CA ILE A 188 -9.68 -0.95 -7.58
C ILE A 188 -9.70 -1.91 -8.78
N GLU A 189 -8.72 -1.82 -9.69
CA GLU A 189 -8.61 -2.69 -10.85
C GLU A 189 -8.48 -4.16 -10.48
N TRP A 190 -7.73 -4.46 -9.41
CA TRP A 190 -7.59 -5.82 -8.90
C TRP A 190 -8.87 -6.29 -8.21
N LEU A 191 -9.48 -5.45 -7.38
CA LEU A 191 -10.71 -5.77 -6.66
C LEU A 191 -11.90 -5.99 -7.60
N GLU A 192 -11.99 -5.24 -8.68
CA GLU A 192 -13.04 -5.37 -9.70
C GLU A 192 -12.99 -6.69 -10.48
N GLN A 193 -11.90 -7.45 -10.40
CA GLN A 193 -11.80 -8.76 -11.02
C GLN A 193 -12.52 -9.87 -10.25
N PHE A 194 -12.97 -9.61 -9.02
CA PHE A 194 -13.76 -10.55 -8.23
C PHE A 194 -15.26 -10.33 -8.44
N ASP A 195 -16.05 -11.42 -8.35
CA ASP A 195 -17.52 -11.31 -8.40
C ASP A 195 -18.05 -10.55 -7.17
N HIS A 196 -17.42 -10.77 -6.01
CA HIS A 196 -17.76 -10.11 -4.76
C HIS A 196 -16.53 -9.65 -3.98
N VAL A 197 -16.59 -8.44 -3.45
CA VAL A 197 -15.63 -7.88 -2.49
C VAL A 197 -16.34 -7.68 -1.16
N ILE A 198 -15.89 -8.39 -0.13
CA ILE A 198 -16.51 -8.39 1.19
C ILE A 198 -15.66 -7.54 2.13
N PHE A 199 -16.16 -6.37 2.52
CA PHE A 199 -15.51 -5.54 3.54
C PHE A 199 -15.88 -6.05 4.93
N CYS A 200 -14.88 -6.52 5.68
CA CYS A 200 -14.99 -7.01 7.05
C CYS A 200 -14.12 -6.13 7.96
N PHE A 201 -14.56 -4.90 8.18
CA PHE A 201 -13.86 -3.91 9.00
C PHE A 201 -14.33 -3.98 10.46
N ASP A 202 -13.64 -3.26 11.35
CA ASP A 202 -13.98 -3.20 12.76
C ASP A 202 -15.44 -2.77 12.97
N ASN A 203 -16.11 -3.40 13.94
CA ASN A 203 -17.53 -3.12 14.26
C ASN A 203 -17.69 -1.85 15.11
N ASP A 204 -16.84 -0.85 14.88
CA ASP A 204 -16.97 0.48 15.46
C ASP A 204 -17.50 1.49 14.42
N LYS A 205 -17.69 2.72 14.85
CA LYS A 205 -18.22 3.78 13.97
C LYS A 205 -17.30 4.06 12.77
N GLN A 206 -15.98 4.08 12.99
CA GLN A 206 -15.00 4.41 11.95
C GLN A 206 -14.90 3.30 10.91
N GLY A 207 -14.85 2.04 11.34
CA GLY A 207 -14.83 0.89 10.45
C GLY A 207 -16.10 0.79 9.60
N LYS A 208 -17.28 1.00 10.19
CA LYS A 208 -18.55 1.01 9.46
C LYS A 208 -18.63 2.12 8.40
N GLU A 209 -18.26 3.34 8.75
CA GLU A 209 -18.22 4.46 7.81
C GLU A 209 -17.20 4.22 6.68
N ALA A 210 -16.05 3.66 7.00
CA ALA A 210 -15.04 3.32 6.02
C ALA A 210 -15.52 2.22 5.07
N ALA A 211 -16.15 1.15 5.58
CA ALA A 211 -16.71 0.09 4.75
C ALA A 211 -17.74 0.61 3.75
N ILE A 212 -18.63 1.52 4.19
CA ILE A 212 -19.63 2.17 3.31
C ILE A 212 -18.92 3.01 2.22
N LYS A 213 -17.95 3.85 2.61
CA LYS A 213 -17.19 4.67 1.64
C LYS A 213 -16.42 3.82 0.63
N CYS A 214 -15.79 2.73 1.08
CA CYS A 214 -15.08 1.82 0.21
C CYS A 214 -16.01 1.04 -0.73
N SER A 215 -17.18 0.63 -0.24
CA SER A 215 -18.16 -0.08 -1.07
C SER A 215 -18.68 0.76 -2.23
N ALA A 216 -18.75 2.09 -2.06
CA ALA A 216 -19.18 3.01 -3.11
C ALA A 216 -18.18 3.17 -4.27
N LEU A 217 -16.93 2.71 -4.10
CA LEU A 217 -15.90 2.73 -5.16
C LEU A 217 -16.07 1.60 -6.17
N LEU A 218 -16.76 0.53 -5.80
CA LEU A 218 -16.90 -0.68 -6.62
C LEU A 218 -18.16 -0.60 -7.49
N THR A 219 -18.14 -1.37 -8.56
CA THR A 219 -19.33 -1.57 -9.41
C THR A 219 -20.53 -1.99 -8.53
N PRO A 220 -21.72 -1.43 -8.76
CA PRO A 220 -22.92 -1.77 -7.99
C PRO A 220 -23.14 -3.26 -7.86
N SER A 221 -23.55 -3.71 -6.67
CA SER A 221 -23.77 -5.10 -6.26
C SER A 221 -22.54 -5.98 -6.01
N LYS A 222 -21.33 -5.58 -6.39
CA LYS A 222 -20.10 -6.31 -6.08
C LYS A 222 -19.72 -6.24 -4.59
N ALA A 223 -19.83 -5.06 -4.00
CA ALA A 223 -19.49 -4.86 -2.60
C ALA A 223 -20.51 -5.50 -1.66
N LYS A 224 -20.00 -6.17 -0.63
CA LYS A 224 -20.77 -6.67 0.53
C LYS A 224 -20.08 -6.14 1.78
N ILE A 225 -20.84 -5.89 2.84
CA ILE A 225 -20.31 -5.49 4.14
C ILE A 225 -20.68 -6.56 5.13
N ALA A 226 -19.67 -7.20 5.73
CA ALA A 226 -19.85 -8.13 6.83
C ALA A 226 -19.96 -7.35 8.14
N THR A 227 -20.96 -7.73 8.95
CA THR A 227 -21.13 -7.18 10.30
C THR A 227 -20.83 -8.28 11.30
N LEU A 228 -19.87 -8.03 12.18
CA LEU A 228 -19.46 -8.99 13.20
C LEU A 228 -20.18 -8.71 14.53
N PRO A 229 -20.51 -9.75 15.32
CA PRO A 229 -21.05 -9.58 16.67
C PRO A 229 -20.07 -8.95 17.67
N LEU A 230 -18.75 -9.18 17.50
CA LEU A 230 -17.68 -8.58 18.31
C LEU A 230 -17.00 -7.45 17.56
N LYS A 231 -15.96 -6.87 18.16
CA LYS A 231 -15.26 -5.72 17.62
C LYS A 231 -14.63 -6.00 16.25
N ASP A 232 -13.88 -7.07 16.13
CA ASP A 232 -13.13 -7.45 14.95
C ASP A 232 -13.08 -8.97 14.76
N ALA A 233 -12.55 -9.43 13.63
CA ALA A 233 -12.48 -10.85 13.31
C ALA A 233 -11.54 -11.61 14.25
N SER A 234 -10.46 -10.99 14.72
CA SER A 234 -9.55 -11.62 15.68
C SER A 234 -10.23 -11.86 17.03
N ASP A 235 -11.07 -10.94 17.48
CA ASP A 235 -11.85 -11.10 18.71
C ASP A 235 -12.89 -12.22 18.57
N MET A 236 -13.55 -12.37 17.40
CA MET A 236 -14.43 -13.52 17.11
C MET A 236 -13.71 -14.86 17.26
N ILE A 237 -12.49 -14.97 16.72
CA ILE A 237 -11.69 -16.20 16.79
C ILE A 237 -11.26 -16.49 18.22
N GLN A 238 -10.84 -15.47 18.97
CA GLN A 238 -10.43 -15.62 20.38
C GLN A 238 -11.60 -16.08 21.26
N ASP A 239 -12.81 -15.62 20.97
CA ASP A 239 -14.04 -16.01 21.66
C ASP A 239 -14.60 -17.39 21.21
N GLY A 240 -13.98 -18.00 20.21
CA GLY A 240 -14.41 -19.32 19.70
C GLY A 240 -15.57 -19.26 18.70
N ARG A 241 -15.93 -18.10 18.21
CA ARG A 241 -17.10 -17.84 17.34
C ARG A 241 -16.74 -17.74 15.85
N ALA A 242 -15.79 -18.53 15.42
CA ALA A 242 -15.29 -18.52 14.03
C ALA A 242 -16.34 -18.92 12.98
N LYS A 243 -17.45 -19.53 13.38
CA LYS A 243 -18.51 -20.03 12.47
C LYS A 243 -19.71 -19.08 12.35
N GLU A 244 -19.73 -18.02 13.12
CA GLU A 244 -20.75 -16.99 13.08
C GLU A 244 -20.40 -15.86 12.10
#